data_5cffd6ce869290acab7210c74f11c2dd
#
_entry.id   5cffd6ce869290acab7210c74f11c2dd
#
_cell.length_a   1.000
_cell.length_b   1.000
_cell.length_c   1.000
_cell.angle_alpha   90.00
_cell.angle_beta   90.00
_cell.angle_gamma   90.00
#
_symmetry.space_group_name_H-M   'P 1'
#
loop_
_entity.id
_entity.type
_entity.pdbx_description
1 polymer ?
#
loop_
_entity_poly.entity_id
_entity_poly.type
_entity_poly.pdbx_seq_one_letter_code
_entity_poly.pdbx_strand_id
1 'polypeptide(L)'
;LIEPMLDSDHLLVASTTLVVVAACVLLHFEASSVLSRMMRRTSPSRRRRFLGLMYGLLAAHVLEIWLFGLAAWWLTAATAGTVAGTTPMENGLDYVYLSAITFTTLGYGDVFPEGPLRFLMGTESLTGFMLITWSASLTFLEMQRHWNDRG
;
A
#
# COMPACT_ATOMS: atom_id res chain seq x y z
N LEU A 1 23.88 6.21 -27.97
CA LEU A 1 23.64 7.28 -26.99
C LEU A 1 22.89 6.65 -25.82
N ILE A 2 23.63 6.19 -24.83
CA ILE A 2 23.10 5.73 -23.55
C ILE A 2 23.00 7.04 -22.74
N GLU A 3 21.79 7.62 -22.70
CA GLU A 3 21.50 8.62 -21.69
C GLU A 3 21.81 8.03 -20.32
N PRO A 4 22.40 8.80 -19.39
CA PRO A 4 22.75 8.24 -18.09
C PRO A 4 21.46 7.71 -17.43
N MET A 5 21.43 6.40 -17.14
CA MET A 5 20.30 5.72 -16.48
C MET A 5 19.98 6.30 -15.08
N LEU A 6 20.76 7.28 -14.62
CA LEU A 6 20.66 7.91 -13.31
C LEU A 6 20.68 9.44 -13.46
N ASP A 7 19.62 9.96 -14.05
CA ASP A 7 19.30 11.38 -13.94
C ASP A 7 18.80 11.68 -12.51
N SER A 8 18.92 12.95 -12.07
CA SER A 8 18.49 13.41 -10.74
C SER A 8 17.06 12.97 -10.39
N ASP A 9 16.17 12.97 -11.38
CA ASP A 9 14.76 12.63 -11.20
C ASP A 9 14.56 11.13 -10.94
N HIS A 10 15.31 10.27 -11.62
CA HIS A 10 15.31 8.83 -11.36
C HIS A 10 15.85 8.49 -9.96
N LEU A 11 16.89 9.18 -9.51
CA LEU A 11 17.44 9.02 -8.15
C LEU A 11 16.44 9.49 -7.08
N LEU A 12 15.76 10.61 -7.34
CA LEU A 12 14.74 11.15 -6.45
C LEU A 12 13.57 10.16 -6.31
N VAL A 13 13.07 9.64 -7.44
CA VAL A 13 11.98 8.66 -7.42
C VAL A 13 12.41 7.37 -6.75
N ALA A 14 13.60 6.84 -7.05
CA ALA A 14 14.09 5.60 -6.45
C ALA A 14 14.27 5.72 -4.94
N SER A 15 14.87 6.82 -4.46
CA SER A 15 15.06 7.07 -3.02
C SER A 15 13.71 7.23 -2.30
N THR A 16 12.79 8.00 -2.88
CA THR A 16 11.43 8.17 -2.33
C THR A 16 10.69 6.83 -2.27
N THR A 17 10.77 6.05 -3.34
CA THR A 17 10.16 4.70 -3.40
C THR A 17 10.70 3.81 -2.29
N LEU A 18 12.01 3.78 -2.09
CA LEU A 18 12.63 2.98 -1.02
C LEU A 18 12.12 3.38 0.36
N VAL A 19 12.04 4.68 0.63
CA VAL A 19 11.54 5.21 1.91
C VAL A 19 10.07 4.84 2.13
N VAL A 20 9.23 5.03 1.11
CA VAL A 20 7.79 4.74 1.22
C VAL A 20 7.54 3.24 1.39
N VAL A 21 8.23 2.40 0.63
CA VAL A 21 8.14 0.93 0.79
C VAL A 21 8.55 0.51 2.19
N ALA A 22 9.67 1.02 2.70
CA ALA A 22 10.13 0.71 4.05
C ALA A 22 9.10 1.17 5.10
N ALA A 23 8.53 2.36 4.95
CA ALA A 23 7.49 2.88 5.84
C ALA A 23 6.23 2.00 5.80
N CYS A 24 5.76 1.58 4.62
CA CYS A 24 4.58 0.71 4.48
C CYS A 24 4.82 -0.67 5.10
N VAL A 25 5.98 -1.29 4.86
CA VAL A 25 6.31 -2.60 5.44
C VAL A 25 6.38 -2.52 6.97
N LEU A 26 7.02 -1.48 7.52
CA LEU A 26 7.08 -1.25 8.97
C LEU A 26 5.70 -0.99 9.56
N LEU A 27 4.89 -0.12 8.94
CA LEU A 27 3.52 0.16 9.36
C LEU A 27 2.68 -1.12 9.39
N HIS A 28 2.74 -1.91 8.33
CA HIS A 28 2.00 -3.17 8.22
C HIS A 28 2.43 -4.17 9.29
N PHE A 29 3.74 -4.32 9.51
CA PHE A 29 4.30 -5.19 10.54
C PHE A 29 3.84 -4.78 11.94
N GLU A 30 3.93 -3.50 12.27
CA GLU A 30 3.50 -2.98 13.57
C GLU A 30 1.99 -3.11 13.76
N ALA A 31 1.18 -2.75 12.75
CA ALA A 31 -0.27 -2.91 12.79
C ALA A 31 -0.66 -4.37 13.02
N SER A 32 -0.10 -5.30 12.26
CA SER A 32 -0.32 -6.74 12.38
C SER A 32 0.08 -7.27 13.77
N SER A 33 1.22 -6.81 14.29
CA SER A 33 1.73 -7.19 15.60
C SER A 33 0.85 -6.68 16.74
N VAL A 34 0.41 -5.43 16.67
CA VAL A 34 -0.50 -4.81 17.67
C VAL A 34 -1.84 -5.52 17.65
N LEU A 35 -2.43 -5.73 16.47
CA LEU A 35 -3.72 -6.43 16.34
C LEU A 35 -3.64 -7.86 16.90
N SER A 36 -2.57 -8.60 16.60
CA SER A 36 -2.36 -9.94 17.11
C SER A 36 -2.18 -9.98 18.64
N ARG A 37 -1.53 -8.98 19.23
CA ARG A 37 -1.35 -8.86 20.70
C ARG A 37 -2.66 -8.49 21.38
N MET A 38 -3.42 -7.54 20.83
CA MET A 38 -4.71 -7.12 21.37
C MET A 38 -5.69 -8.30 21.41
N MET A 39 -5.73 -9.10 20.35
CA MET A 39 -6.60 -10.27 20.28
C MET A 39 -6.26 -11.34 21.32
N ARG A 40 -4.99 -11.48 21.71
CA ARG A 40 -4.56 -12.43 22.75
C ARG A 40 -4.87 -11.95 24.18
N ARG A 41 -4.87 -10.65 24.42
CA ARG A 41 -5.03 -10.07 25.77
C ARG A 41 -6.49 -9.87 26.18
N THR A 42 -7.38 -9.70 25.23
CA THR A 42 -8.78 -9.44 25.49
C THR A 42 -9.59 -10.71 25.21
N SER A 43 -10.57 -11.03 26.07
CA SER A 43 -11.54 -12.12 25.82
C SER A 43 -12.87 -11.60 25.26
N PRO A 44 -12.87 -10.89 24.12
CA PRO A 44 -14.10 -10.48 23.46
C PRO A 44 -14.73 -11.70 22.80
N SER A 45 -16.02 -11.59 22.49
CA SER A 45 -16.69 -12.60 21.68
C SER A 45 -15.89 -12.81 20.37
N ARG A 46 -15.84 -14.05 19.91
CA ARG A 46 -15.14 -14.50 18.68
C ARG A 46 -15.38 -13.57 17.50
N ARG A 47 -16.63 -13.16 17.29
CA ARG A 47 -17.04 -12.25 16.20
C ARG A 47 -16.34 -10.89 16.30
N ARG A 48 -16.23 -10.32 17.50
CA ARG A 48 -15.58 -9.02 17.71
C ARG A 48 -14.08 -9.08 17.43
N ARG A 49 -13.42 -10.18 17.79
CA ARG A 49 -11.99 -10.39 17.48
C ARG A 49 -11.73 -10.41 15.99
N PHE A 50 -12.53 -11.21 15.26
CA PHE A 50 -12.40 -11.33 13.81
C PHE A 50 -12.67 -10.00 13.08
N LEU A 51 -13.74 -9.30 13.44
CA LEU A 51 -14.07 -7.98 12.89
C LEU A 51 -13.00 -6.96 13.21
N GLY A 52 -12.45 -6.95 14.42
CA GLY A 52 -11.35 -6.07 14.82
C GLY A 52 -10.09 -6.29 13.98
N LEU A 53 -9.75 -7.56 13.68
CA LEU A 53 -8.65 -7.89 12.79
C LEU A 53 -8.90 -7.35 11.37
N MET A 54 -10.08 -7.63 10.82
CA MET A 54 -10.45 -7.20 9.47
C MET A 54 -10.39 -5.68 9.30
N TYR A 55 -11.05 -4.94 10.21
CA TYR A 55 -11.05 -3.48 10.15
C TYR A 55 -9.66 -2.88 10.41
N GLY A 56 -8.89 -3.49 11.30
CA GLY A 56 -7.52 -3.03 11.59
C GLY A 56 -6.58 -3.21 10.40
N LEU A 57 -6.63 -4.36 9.73
CA LEU A 57 -5.85 -4.61 8.51
C LEU A 57 -6.32 -3.72 7.35
N LEU A 58 -7.63 -3.52 7.19
CA LEU A 58 -8.17 -2.60 6.19
C LEU A 58 -7.68 -1.16 6.43
N ALA A 59 -7.70 -0.71 7.68
CA ALA A 59 -7.20 0.62 8.03
C ALA A 59 -5.68 0.76 7.73
N ALA A 60 -4.89 -0.30 7.98
CA ALA A 60 -3.47 -0.31 7.62
C ALA A 60 -3.29 -0.15 6.10
N HIS A 61 -4.02 -0.92 5.28
CA HIS A 61 -3.95 -0.79 3.83
C HIS A 61 -4.39 0.59 3.32
N VAL A 62 -5.42 1.19 3.92
CA VAL A 62 -5.83 2.56 3.56
C VAL A 62 -4.68 3.55 3.85
N LEU A 63 -3.99 3.43 4.98
CA LEU A 63 -2.84 4.30 5.29
C LEU A 63 -1.67 4.08 4.33
N GLU A 64 -1.40 2.84 3.94
CA GLU A 64 -0.36 2.50 2.96
C GLU A 64 -0.66 3.11 1.58
N ILE A 65 -1.90 3.02 1.12
CA ILE A 65 -2.38 3.69 -0.11
C ILE A 65 -2.19 5.21 -0.02
N TRP A 66 -2.52 5.83 1.11
CA TRP A 66 -2.30 7.26 1.30
C TRP A 66 -0.82 7.63 1.26
N LEU A 67 0.08 6.83 1.83
CA LEU A 67 1.52 7.07 1.79
C LEU A 67 2.05 7.08 0.35
N PHE A 68 1.68 6.11 -0.46
CA PHE A 68 2.06 6.07 -1.87
C PHE A 68 1.40 7.19 -2.69
N GLY A 69 0.12 7.47 -2.47
CA GLY A 69 -0.59 8.55 -3.15
C GLY A 69 0.02 9.93 -2.86
N LEU A 70 0.37 10.21 -1.61
CA LEU A 70 1.04 11.45 -1.22
C LEU A 70 2.46 11.53 -1.80
N ALA A 71 3.20 10.43 -1.85
CA ALA A 71 4.51 10.38 -2.50
C ALA A 71 4.40 10.65 -4.00
N ALA A 72 3.41 10.08 -4.69
CA ALA A 72 3.16 10.34 -6.10
C ALA A 72 2.81 11.80 -6.36
N TRP A 73 1.93 12.37 -5.55
CA TRP A 73 1.58 13.79 -5.63
C TRP A 73 2.81 14.69 -5.44
N TRP A 74 3.63 14.42 -4.41
CA TRP A 74 4.85 15.18 -4.15
C TRP A 74 5.87 15.06 -5.30
N LEU A 75 6.09 13.86 -5.84
CA LEU A 75 7.02 13.65 -6.96
C LEU A 75 6.55 14.34 -8.24
N THR A 76 5.24 14.34 -8.52
CA THR A 76 4.69 15.08 -9.66
C THR A 76 4.87 16.58 -9.48
N ALA A 77 4.68 17.11 -8.27
CA ALA A 77 4.95 18.52 -7.96
C ALA A 77 6.44 18.87 -8.08
N ALA A 78 7.35 17.91 -7.82
CA ALA A 78 8.79 18.07 -8.01
C ALA A 78 9.25 17.83 -9.47
N THR A 79 8.32 17.68 -10.41
CA THR A 79 8.60 17.42 -11.85
C THR A 79 9.30 16.09 -12.16
N ALA A 80 9.28 15.14 -11.22
CA ALA A 80 9.88 13.80 -11.38
C ALA A 80 8.91 12.79 -12.04
N GLY A 81 8.10 13.24 -12.98
CA GLY A 81 7.13 12.47 -13.74
C GLY A 81 5.75 13.11 -13.78
N THR A 82 4.88 12.56 -14.58
CA THR A 82 3.52 13.05 -14.79
C THR A 82 2.51 11.91 -14.70
N VAL A 83 1.24 12.25 -14.61
CA VAL A 83 0.12 11.31 -14.72
C VAL A 83 -0.70 11.70 -15.94
N ALA A 84 -0.91 10.76 -16.84
CA ALA A 84 -1.78 10.91 -17.99
C ALA A 84 -3.05 10.08 -17.82
N GLY A 85 -4.08 10.41 -18.58
CA GLY A 85 -5.34 9.68 -18.54
C GLY A 85 -6.49 10.42 -19.18
N THR A 86 -7.67 9.84 -19.06
CA THR A 86 -8.92 10.44 -19.60
C THR A 86 -9.47 11.53 -18.66
N THR A 87 -9.06 11.54 -17.39
CA THR A 87 -9.48 12.52 -16.38
C THR A 87 -8.26 13.28 -15.88
N PRO A 88 -8.27 14.61 -15.86
CA PRO A 88 -7.16 15.40 -15.33
C PRO A 88 -7.03 15.18 -13.82
N MET A 89 -5.79 15.21 -13.35
CA MET A 89 -5.46 15.14 -11.91
C MET A 89 -5.56 16.54 -11.31
N GLU A 90 -6.60 16.82 -10.56
CA GLU A 90 -6.89 18.17 -10.05
C GLU A 90 -6.47 18.38 -8.60
N ASN A 91 -6.44 17.30 -7.82
CA ASN A 91 -6.20 17.39 -6.38
C ASN A 91 -5.48 16.14 -5.82
N GLY A 92 -5.06 16.20 -4.55
CA GLY A 92 -4.33 15.11 -3.91
C GLY A 92 -5.13 13.79 -3.81
N LEU A 93 -6.47 13.84 -3.79
CA LEU A 93 -7.30 12.64 -3.75
C LEU A 93 -7.24 11.84 -5.04
N ASP A 94 -7.01 12.49 -6.18
CA ASP A 94 -6.82 11.81 -7.46
C ASP A 94 -5.56 10.93 -7.44
N TYR A 95 -4.51 11.39 -6.75
CA TYR A 95 -3.29 10.60 -6.53
C TYR A 95 -3.51 9.46 -5.55
N VAL A 96 -4.35 9.64 -4.54
CA VAL A 96 -4.76 8.54 -3.64
C VAL A 96 -5.60 7.51 -4.41
N TYR A 97 -6.45 7.94 -5.32
CA TYR A 97 -7.17 7.04 -6.22
C TYR A 97 -6.21 6.25 -7.12
N LEU A 98 -5.26 6.94 -7.79
CA LEU A 98 -4.22 6.27 -8.60
C LEU A 98 -3.46 5.23 -7.77
N SER A 99 -3.07 5.59 -6.55
CA SER A 99 -2.43 4.67 -5.62
C SER A 99 -3.35 3.48 -5.28
N ALA A 100 -4.61 3.71 -4.98
CA ALA A 100 -5.55 2.64 -4.64
C ALA A 100 -5.70 1.60 -5.76
N ILE A 101 -5.84 2.03 -7.01
CA ILE A 101 -5.95 1.12 -8.17
C ILE A 101 -4.63 0.42 -8.50
N THR A 102 -3.50 1.04 -8.16
CA THR A 102 -2.16 0.47 -8.33
C THR A 102 -1.83 -0.53 -7.22
N PHE A 103 -2.01 -0.15 -5.96
CA PHE A 103 -1.75 -0.98 -4.78
C PHE A 103 -2.56 -2.28 -4.80
N THR A 104 -3.81 -2.21 -5.21
CA THR A 104 -4.69 -3.38 -5.37
C THR A 104 -4.47 -4.15 -6.66
N THR A 105 -3.55 -3.69 -7.52
CA THR A 105 -3.29 -4.25 -8.86
C THR A 105 -4.51 -4.24 -9.79
N LEU A 106 -5.51 -3.41 -9.51
CA LEU A 106 -6.76 -3.32 -10.28
C LEU A 106 -6.54 -2.63 -11.63
N GLY A 107 -5.87 -1.47 -11.63
CA GLY A 107 -5.43 -0.76 -12.83
C GLY A 107 -6.51 -0.56 -13.89
N TYR A 108 -7.52 0.25 -13.65
CA TYR A 108 -8.60 0.51 -14.64
C TYR A 108 -8.10 1.10 -15.96
N GLY A 109 -6.94 1.76 -15.97
CA GLY A 109 -6.34 2.36 -17.16
C GLY A 109 -6.94 3.72 -17.56
N ASP A 110 -7.75 4.29 -16.71
CA ASP A 110 -8.31 5.65 -16.87
C ASP A 110 -7.28 6.73 -16.53
N VAL A 111 -6.37 6.42 -15.61
CA VAL A 111 -5.18 7.22 -15.25
C VAL A 111 -3.95 6.31 -15.14
N PHE A 112 -2.80 6.81 -15.56
CA PHE A 112 -1.55 6.03 -15.52
C PHE A 112 -0.31 6.94 -15.41
N PRO A 113 0.77 6.45 -14.75
CA PRO A 113 2.00 7.22 -14.57
C PRO A 113 2.82 7.27 -15.85
N GLU A 114 3.52 8.38 -16.07
CA GLU A 114 4.51 8.59 -17.11
C GLU A 114 5.89 8.98 -16.53
N GLY A 115 6.93 8.79 -17.33
CA GLY A 115 8.29 9.11 -16.93
C GLY A 115 8.79 8.30 -15.73
N PRO A 116 9.67 8.86 -14.88
CA PRO A 116 10.25 8.18 -13.72
C PRO A 116 9.23 7.70 -12.69
N LEU A 117 8.05 8.36 -12.59
CA LEU A 117 6.97 7.99 -11.67
C LEU A 117 6.50 6.53 -11.85
N ARG A 118 6.69 5.97 -13.05
CA ARG A 118 6.36 4.56 -13.34
C ARG A 118 7.09 3.58 -12.42
N PHE A 119 8.29 3.94 -11.95
CA PHE A 119 9.05 3.09 -11.03
C PHE A 119 8.38 3.02 -9.65
N LEU A 120 7.92 4.16 -9.12
CA LEU A 120 7.16 4.18 -7.87
C LEU A 120 5.91 3.30 -7.98
N MET A 121 5.10 3.50 -9.02
CA MET A 121 3.83 2.79 -9.21
C MET A 121 4.03 1.29 -9.43
N GLY A 122 5.04 0.88 -10.21
CA GLY A 122 5.37 -0.54 -10.40
C GLY A 122 5.80 -1.22 -9.11
N THR A 123 6.62 -0.54 -8.29
CA THR A 123 7.04 -1.04 -6.98
C THR A 123 5.89 -1.04 -5.98
N GLU A 124 4.99 -0.06 -6.04
CA GLU A 124 3.75 -0.03 -5.26
C GLU A 124 2.88 -1.26 -5.53
N SER A 125 2.66 -1.62 -6.80
CA SER A 125 1.88 -2.80 -7.17
C SER A 125 2.43 -4.08 -6.54
N LEU A 126 3.75 -4.26 -6.56
CA LEU A 126 4.39 -5.41 -5.92
C LEU A 126 4.23 -5.37 -4.39
N THR A 127 4.46 -4.20 -3.79
CA THR A 127 4.33 -4.00 -2.33
C THR A 127 2.90 -4.26 -1.88
N GLY A 128 1.92 -3.70 -2.55
CA GLY A 128 0.50 -3.89 -2.25
C GLY A 128 0.09 -5.36 -2.34
N PHE A 129 0.48 -6.05 -3.41
CA PHE A 129 0.22 -7.48 -3.56
C PHE A 129 0.80 -8.30 -2.40
N MET A 130 2.04 -8.02 -1.99
CA MET A 130 2.68 -8.72 -0.87
C MET A 130 1.98 -8.44 0.47
N LEU A 131 1.63 -7.20 0.78
CA LEU A 131 1.00 -6.83 2.05
C LEU A 131 -0.44 -7.35 2.15
N ILE A 132 -1.21 -7.32 1.05
CA ILE A 132 -2.55 -7.91 0.98
C ILE A 132 -2.48 -9.43 1.21
N THR A 133 -1.53 -10.10 0.58
CA THR A 133 -1.33 -11.56 0.75
C THR A 133 -0.92 -11.91 2.17
N TRP A 134 -0.08 -11.07 2.81
CA TRP A 134 0.27 -11.21 4.22
C TRP A 134 -0.96 -11.10 5.12
N SER A 135 -1.80 -10.07 4.91
CA SER A 135 -3.06 -9.89 5.64
C SER A 135 -3.99 -11.09 5.49
N ALA A 136 -4.11 -11.63 4.27
CA ALA A 136 -4.91 -12.84 4.02
C ALA A 136 -4.39 -14.04 4.80
N SER A 137 -3.07 -14.22 4.86
CA SER A 137 -2.41 -15.30 5.61
C SER A 137 -2.65 -15.18 7.11
N LEU A 138 -2.54 -13.97 7.69
CA LEU A 138 -2.84 -13.71 9.10
C LEU A 138 -4.31 -14.02 9.44
N THR A 139 -5.21 -13.60 8.59
CA THR A 139 -6.64 -13.86 8.73
C THR A 139 -6.94 -15.35 8.71
N PHE A 140 -6.31 -16.09 7.80
CA PHE A 140 -6.46 -17.55 7.71
C PHE A 140 -5.94 -18.25 8.96
N LEU A 141 -4.77 -17.89 9.46
CA LEU A 141 -4.19 -18.46 10.68
C LEU A 141 -5.09 -18.22 11.90
N GLU A 142 -5.69 -17.05 12.02
CA GLU A 142 -6.63 -16.76 13.12
C GLU A 142 -7.91 -17.56 13.01
N MET A 143 -8.41 -17.81 11.80
CA MET A 143 -9.55 -18.70 11.56
C MET A 143 -9.22 -20.15 11.91
N GLN A 144 -8.05 -20.67 11.53
CA GLN A 144 -7.64 -22.05 11.85
C GLN A 144 -7.55 -22.29 13.36
N ARG A 145 -6.98 -21.36 14.13
CA ARG A 145 -6.95 -21.45 15.61
C ARG A 145 -8.35 -21.62 16.18
N HIS A 146 -9.34 -21.01 15.55
CA HIS A 146 -10.71 -21.09 15.99
C HIS A 146 -11.40 -22.44 15.74
N TRP A 147 -10.98 -23.16 14.72
CA TRP A 147 -11.55 -24.48 14.41
C TRP A 147 -10.96 -25.58 15.30
N ASN A 148 -9.67 -25.49 15.59
CA ASN A 148 -8.97 -26.47 16.45
C ASN A 148 -9.42 -26.42 17.92
N ASP A 149 -9.91 -25.28 18.41
CA ASP A 149 -10.45 -25.16 19.79
C ASP A 149 -11.86 -25.79 19.96
N ARG A 150 -12.42 -26.40 18.92
CA ARG A 150 -13.74 -27.07 18.93
C ARG A 150 -13.69 -28.60 18.89
N GLY A 151 -12.52 -29.17 18.70
CA GLY A 151 -12.28 -30.61 18.71
C GLY A 151 -11.66 -31.06 20.01
#